data_6f6140de2ed5bf29dd77ee4196181723
#
_entry.id   6f6140de2ed5bf29dd77ee4196181723
#
_cell.length_a   1.000
_cell.length_b   1.000
_cell.length_c   1.000
_cell.angle_alpha   90.00
_cell.angle_beta   90.00
_cell.angle_gamma   90.00
#
_symmetry.space_group_name_H-M   'P 1'
#
loop_
_entity.id
_entity.type
_entity.pdbx_description
1 polymer ?
#
loop_
_entity_poly.entity_id
_entity_poly.type
_entity_poly.pdbx_seq_one_letter_code
_entity_poly.pdbx_strand_id
1 'polypeptide(L)'
;MKNERDLVVYLPPGYHEQPSRHFPVLYLHDGQNLFDGSTSFIPGMDWHVGQTADQSIIAGAVEPLIIVGIYNTGKARIREYTPTRVPKLGGGRADRYAKFLIQELKPFIEREYRTLSGSEKTGIGGSSLGGLVSLYLGLKLPNVFGKLAALSPSVWWNQHVMHRFAAAADVHPHPGIWLDIGTREGPRIVQDVEQFRDVLLQKGWQLGKDLHYERVEGGEHNEAAWAQRVGPFLRFLYPARQTEV
;
A
#
# COMPACT_ATOMS: atom_id res chain seq x y z
N MET A 1 7.25 16.59 9.55
CA MET A 1 7.72 15.90 10.78
C MET A 1 9.17 16.31 11.01
N LYS A 2 9.66 16.32 12.26
CA LYS A 2 11.10 16.58 12.49
C LYS A 2 11.84 15.22 12.55
N ASN A 3 11.87 14.53 11.44
CA ASN A 3 12.69 13.35 11.22
C ASN A 3 13.04 13.26 9.73
N GLU A 4 14.15 12.64 9.45
CA GLU A 4 14.63 12.35 8.10
C GLU A 4 14.34 10.89 7.77
N ARG A 5 14.13 10.60 6.50
CA ARG A 5 13.96 9.24 6.00
C ARG A 5 14.41 9.13 4.56
N ASP A 6 14.93 7.99 4.21
CA ASP A 6 15.31 7.69 2.86
C ASP A 6 14.09 7.34 2.00
N LEU A 7 14.23 7.60 0.71
CA LEU A 7 13.28 7.22 -0.32
C LEU A 7 14.02 6.41 -1.37
N VAL A 8 13.37 5.37 -1.88
CA VAL A 8 13.79 4.67 -3.09
C VAL A 8 12.72 4.89 -4.14
N VAL A 9 13.11 5.36 -5.33
CA VAL A 9 12.17 5.62 -6.42
C VAL A 9 12.50 4.69 -7.58
N TYR A 10 11.56 3.81 -7.89
CA TYR A 10 11.57 2.99 -9.09
C TYR A 10 10.92 3.74 -10.23
N LEU A 11 11.58 3.77 -11.37
CA LEU A 11 11.08 4.33 -12.62
C LEU A 11 10.80 3.20 -13.61
N PRO A 12 9.64 3.19 -14.28
CA PRO A 12 9.26 2.09 -15.14
C PRO A 12 10.09 2.04 -16.44
N PRO A 13 10.17 0.87 -17.11
CA PRO A 13 10.71 0.77 -18.45
C PRO A 13 10.08 1.81 -19.39
N GLY A 14 10.92 2.43 -20.21
CA GLY A 14 10.50 3.51 -21.12
C GLY A 14 10.37 4.89 -20.48
N TYR A 15 10.71 5.07 -19.20
CA TYR A 15 10.63 6.37 -18.54
C TYR A 15 11.52 7.41 -19.23
N HIS A 16 12.79 7.10 -19.51
CA HIS A 16 13.71 8.05 -20.11
C HIS A 16 13.47 8.25 -21.62
N GLU A 17 12.98 7.24 -22.30
CA GLU A 17 12.72 7.24 -23.75
C GLU A 17 11.45 8.00 -24.13
N GLN A 18 10.54 8.24 -23.17
CA GLN A 18 9.25 8.92 -23.38
C GLN A 18 9.16 10.20 -22.51
N PRO A 19 9.88 11.28 -22.85
CA PRO A 19 10.01 12.46 -21.96
C PRO A 19 8.71 13.24 -21.74
N SER A 20 7.72 13.13 -22.61
CA SER A 20 6.40 13.75 -22.46
C SER A 20 5.38 12.91 -21.69
N ARG A 21 5.69 11.62 -21.44
CA ARG A 21 4.77 10.73 -20.76
C ARG A 21 4.78 10.95 -19.26
N HIS A 22 3.61 10.95 -18.64
CA HIS A 22 3.40 10.98 -17.19
C HIS A 22 2.85 9.64 -16.72
N PHE A 23 3.11 9.30 -15.45
CA PHE A 23 2.90 7.97 -14.89
C PHE A 23 2.09 8.04 -13.59
N PRO A 24 1.20 7.07 -13.31
CA PRO A 24 0.60 6.93 -12.00
C PRO A 24 1.70 6.64 -10.95
N VAL A 25 1.39 6.88 -9.68
CA VAL A 25 2.34 6.71 -8.58
C VAL A 25 1.77 5.77 -7.52
N LEU A 26 2.60 4.84 -7.07
CA LEU A 26 2.33 3.99 -5.91
C LEU A 26 3.36 4.28 -4.81
N TYR A 27 2.89 4.74 -3.66
CA TYR A 27 3.69 4.92 -2.46
C TYR A 27 3.63 3.66 -1.61
N LEU A 28 4.78 3.02 -1.34
CA LEU A 28 4.87 1.83 -0.52
C LEU A 28 5.64 2.10 0.78
N HIS A 29 5.05 1.70 1.89
CA HIS A 29 5.66 1.78 3.21
C HIS A 29 6.78 0.76 3.38
N ASP A 30 7.65 1.02 4.37
CA ASP A 30 8.79 0.16 4.69
C ASP A 30 9.73 -0.03 3.48
N GLY A 31 10.10 1.09 2.85
CA GLY A 31 10.88 1.17 1.61
C GLY A 31 12.17 0.37 1.61
N GLN A 32 12.79 0.17 2.80
CA GLN A 32 13.99 -0.63 2.97
C GLN A 32 13.81 -2.12 2.62
N ASN A 33 12.55 -2.61 2.62
CA ASN A 33 12.23 -4.02 2.37
C ASN A 33 11.81 -4.31 0.92
N LEU A 34 11.81 -3.31 0.03
CA LEU A 34 11.10 -3.44 -1.24
C LEU A 34 11.99 -3.85 -2.42
N PHE A 35 13.25 -3.41 -2.43
CA PHE A 35 14.08 -3.46 -3.64
C PHE A 35 15.43 -4.14 -3.46
N ASP A 36 15.93 -4.24 -2.22
CA ASP A 36 17.26 -4.76 -1.92
C ASP A 36 17.24 -5.49 -0.57
N GLY A 37 17.51 -6.79 -0.62
CA GLY A 37 17.57 -7.62 0.58
C GLY A 37 18.66 -7.22 1.57
N SER A 38 19.69 -6.48 1.13
CA SER A 38 20.77 -5.99 2.01
C SER A 38 20.28 -4.90 2.97
N THR A 39 19.23 -4.15 2.60
CA THR A 39 18.62 -3.09 3.43
C THR A 39 17.40 -3.58 4.21
N SER A 40 16.91 -4.76 3.89
CA SER A 40 15.67 -5.30 4.43
C SER A 40 15.76 -5.62 5.93
N PHE A 41 14.62 -5.51 6.62
CA PHE A 41 14.50 -5.86 8.04
C PHE A 41 14.91 -7.29 8.33
N ILE A 42 14.57 -8.24 7.44
CA ILE A 42 15.10 -9.60 7.44
C ILE A 42 16.18 -9.67 6.35
N PRO A 43 17.48 -9.73 6.71
CA PRO A 43 18.54 -9.72 5.74
C PRO A 43 18.38 -10.78 4.63
N GLY A 44 18.50 -10.36 3.38
CA GLY A 44 18.34 -11.23 2.22
C GLY A 44 16.89 -11.48 1.78
N MET A 45 15.91 -10.90 2.47
CA MET A 45 14.49 -11.03 2.10
C MET A 45 13.92 -9.66 1.74
N ASP A 46 13.72 -9.39 0.48
CA ASP A 46 12.99 -8.22 -0.01
C ASP A 46 11.79 -8.61 -0.85
N TRP A 47 10.97 -7.63 -1.21
CA TRP A 47 9.74 -7.88 -1.99
C TRP A 47 9.98 -8.01 -3.49
N HIS A 48 11.18 -7.80 -3.97
CA HIS A 48 11.52 -7.82 -5.40
C HIS A 48 10.62 -6.91 -6.24
N VAL A 49 10.22 -5.76 -5.69
CA VAL A 49 9.21 -4.87 -6.31
C VAL A 49 9.66 -4.42 -7.69
N GLY A 50 10.93 -4.04 -7.85
CA GLY A 50 11.46 -3.55 -9.13
C GLY A 50 11.40 -4.62 -10.23
N GLN A 51 11.94 -5.81 -9.95
CA GLN A 51 11.96 -6.92 -10.91
C GLN A 51 10.54 -7.37 -11.29
N THR A 52 9.65 -7.44 -10.30
CA THR A 52 8.25 -7.86 -10.52
C THR A 52 7.47 -6.81 -11.32
N ALA A 53 7.73 -5.52 -11.06
CA ALA A 53 7.13 -4.43 -11.83
C ALA A 53 7.62 -4.45 -13.28
N ASP A 54 8.95 -4.56 -13.52
CA ASP A 54 9.51 -4.68 -14.86
C ASP A 54 8.88 -5.82 -15.65
N GLN A 55 8.85 -7.02 -15.08
CA GLN A 55 8.28 -8.20 -15.73
C GLN A 55 6.80 -7.99 -16.06
N SER A 56 6.01 -7.44 -15.13
CA SER A 56 4.57 -7.25 -15.31
C SER A 56 4.26 -6.16 -16.33
N ILE A 57 5.05 -5.09 -16.39
CA ILE A 57 4.91 -3.99 -17.35
C ILE A 57 5.31 -4.45 -18.76
N ILE A 58 6.45 -5.13 -18.90
CA ILE A 58 6.95 -5.65 -20.18
C ILE A 58 5.96 -6.69 -20.77
N ALA A 59 5.38 -7.52 -19.90
CA ALA A 59 4.35 -8.47 -20.30
C ALA A 59 2.99 -7.82 -20.66
N GLY A 60 2.85 -6.50 -20.51
CA GLY A 60 1.60 -5.80 -20.80
C GLY A 60 0.47 -6.12 -19.81
N ALA A 61 0.77 -6.61 -18.61
CA ALA A 61 -0.21 -6.93 -17.57
C ALA A 61 -0.47 -5.77 -16.62
N VAL A 62 0.49 -4.86 -16.48
CA VAL A 62 0.45 -3.68 -15.60
C VAL A 62 0.78 -2.43 -16.40
N GLU A 63 0.04 -1.34 -16.16
CA GLU A 63 0.40 -0.04 -16.75
C GLU A 63 1.73 0.46 -16.14
N PRO A 64 2.64 1.07 -16.94
CA PRO A 64 3.86 1.65 -16.41
C PRO A 64 3.58 2.68 -15.32
N LEU A 65 4.21 2.52 -14.15
CA LEU A 65 4.00 3.38 -12.98
C LEU A 65 5.31 3.67 -12.25
N ILE A 66 5.36 4.79 -11.54
CA ILE A 66 6.43 5.13 -10.59
C ILE A 66 6.09 4.47 -9.25
N ILE A 67 7.08 3.83 -8.60
CA ILE A 67 6.89 3.29 -7.26
C ILE A 67 7.86 4.00 -6.30
N VAL A 68 7.32 4.55 -5.22
CA VAL A 68 8.08 5.28 -4.20
C VAL A 68 8.11 4.47 -2.92
N GLY A 69 9.24 3.86 -2.62
CA GLY A 69 9.50 3.19 -1.35
C GLY A 69 9.85 4.20 -0.26
N ILE A 70 9.05 4.26 0.78
CA ILE A 70 9.23 5.19 1.91
C ILE A 70 9.83 4.42 3.07
N TYR A 71 11.09 4.68 3.42
CA TYR A 71 11.72 4.05 4.58
C TYR A 71 10.98 4.41 5.86
N ASN A 72 10.80 3.45 6.74
CA ASN A 72 10.34 3.75 8.08
C ASN A 72 11.47 4.32 8.93
N THR A 73 11.12 4.96 10.03
CA THR A 73 12.07 5.61 10.94
C THR A 73 12.37 4.77 12.18
N GLY A 74 12.37 3.44 12.04
CA GLY A 74 12.69 2.50 13.11
C GLY A 74 11.72 2.64 14.29
N LYS A 75 12.18 3.10 15.44
CA LYS A 75 11.39 3.23 16.67
C LYS A 75 10.13 4.09 16.54
N ALA A 76 10.06 4.99 15.55
CA ALA A 76 8.87 5.81 15.33
C ALA A 76 7.82 5.12 14.42
N ARG A 77 8.16 4.01 13.74
CA ARG A 77 7.27 3.29 12.82
C ARG A 77 5.90 3.02 13.44
N ILE A 78 5.84 2.42 14.63
CA ILE A 78 4.57 2.11 15.28
C ILE A 78 3.73 3.37 15.57
N ARG A 79 4.37 4.50 15.90
CA ARG A 79 3.67 5.75 16.13
C ARG A 79 3.10 6.34 14.86
N GLU A 80 3.83 6.25 13.76
CA GLU A 80 3.47 6.82 12.46
C GLU A 80 2.41 5.97 11.73
N TYR A 81 2.48 4.64 11.88
CA TYR A 81 1.65 3.72 11.12
C TYR A 81 0.36 3.29 11.84
N THR A 82 0.04 3.90 12.95
CA THR A 82 -1.18 3.54 13.69
C THR A 82 -2.09 4.75 13.93
N PRO A 83 -3.42 4.61 13.73
CA PRO A 83 -4.37 5.71 13.87
C PRO A 83 -4.63 6.11 15.32
N THR A 84 -4.45 5.17 16.26
CA THR A 84 -4.75 5.39 17.67
C THR A 84 -3.62 4.88 18.57
N ARG A 85 -3.54 5.45 19.77
CA ARG A 85 -2.57 5.02 20.77
C ARG A 85 -3.07 3.81 21.57
N VAL A 86 -2.17 2.85 21.79
CA VAL A 86 -2.35 1.74 22.73
C VAL A 86 -1.42 1.96 23.94
N PRO A 87 -1.88 1.91 25.20
CA PRO A 87 -1.10 2.33 26.38
C PRO A 87 0.31 1.74 26.46
N LYS A 88 0.46 0.43 26.23
CA LYS A 88 1.75 -0.28 26.33
C LYS A 88 2.59 -0.23 25.05
N LEU A 89 1.97 -0.06 23.88
CA LEU A 89 2.62 -0.12 22.58
C LEU A 89 2.89 1.27 21.96
N GLY A 90 2.26 2.31 22.48
CA GLY A 90 2.34 3.65 21.89
C GLY A 90 1.40 3.81 20.70
N GLY A 91 1.84 4.48 19.63
CA GLY A 91 1.05 4.69 18.42
C GLY A 91 0.32 6.04 18.37
N GLY A 92 -0.64 6.15 17.42
CA GLY A 92 -1.61 7.24 17.36
C GLY A 92 -1.13 8.52 16.67
N ARG A 93 -0.21 8.44 15.71
CA ARG A 93 0.26 9.60 14.94
C ARG A 93 0.09 9.48 13.43
N ALA A 94 -0.78 8.58 12.96
CA ALA A 94 -1.03 8.41 11.55
C ALA A 94 -1.49 9.72 10.86
N ASP A 95 -2.25 10.57 11.54
CA ASP A 95 -2.65 11.88 11.01
C ASP A 95 -1.46 12.82 10.78
N ARG A 96 -0.46 12.76 11.66
CA ARG A 96 0.75 13.55 11.48
C ARG A 96 1.61 12.99 10.34
N TYR A 97 1.62 11.66 10.20
CA TYR A 97 2.27 11.00 9.08
C TYR A 97 1.56 11.32 7.75
N ALA A 98 0.22 11.35 7.74
CA ALA A 98 -0.55 11.82 6.60
C ALA A 98 -0.15 13.22 6.14
N LYS A 99 0.02 14.17 7.08
CA LYS A 99 0.48 15.53 6.73
C LYS A 99 1.85 15.52 6.06
N PHE A 100 2.80 14.71 6.52
CA PHE A 100 4.09 14.54 5.85
C PHE A 100 3.90 14.01 4.42
N LEU A 101 3.10 12.96 4.23
CA LEU A 101 2.87 12.39 2.90
C LEU A 101 2.28 13.42 1.93
N ILE A 102 1.30 14.20 2.37
CA ILE A 102 0.52 15.10 1.50
C ILE A 102 1.21 16.44 1.31
N GLN A 103 1.84 16.98 2.35
CA GLN A 103 2.36 18.35 2.34
C GLN A 103 3.86 18.42 2.01
N GLU A 104 4.59 17.32 2.18
CA GLU A 104 6.04 17.28 1.95
C GLU A 104 6.39 16.28 0.85
N LEU A 105 6.09 14.98 1.04
CA LEU A 105 6.53 13.92 0.13
C LEU A 105 5.86 13.98 -1.24
N LYS A 106 4.52 14.00 -1.28
CA LYS A 106 3.79 13.99 -2.56
C LYS A 106 4.15 15.20 -3.44
N PRO A 107 4.17 16.45 -2.96
CA PRO A 107 4.64 17.59 -3.74
C PRO A 107 6.10 17.48 -4.19
N PHE A 108 6.98 16.88 -3.38
CA PHE A 108 8.35 16.61 -3.77
C PHE A 108 8.42 15.66 -4.97
N ILE A 109 7.71 14.53 -4.91
CA ILE A 109 7.68 13.55 -6.00
C ILE A 109 7.05 14.13 -7.27
N GLU A 110 6.00 14.92 -7.15
CA GLU A 110 5.32 15.58 -8.30
C GLU A 110 6.20 16.63 -8.98
N ARG A 111 7.11 17.25 -8.25
CA ARG A 111 8.07 18.22 -8.81
C ARG A 111 9.25 17.52 -9.50
N GLU A 112 9.75 16.44 -8.92
CA GLU A 112 10.98 15.78 -9.39
C GLU A 112 10.72 14.75 -10.50
N TYR A 113 9.49 14.21 -10.59
CA TYR A 113 9.15 13.12 -11.51
C TYR A 113 7.89 13.42 -12.31
N ARG A 114 7.77 12.81 -13.48
CA ARG A 114 6.60 12.97 -14.36
C ARG A 114 5.43 12.12 -13.87
N THR A 115 4.67 12.65 -12.95
CA THR A 115 3.54 12.00 -12.31
C THR A 115 2.21 12.43 -12.90
N LEU A 116 1.22 11.54 -12.92
CA LEU A 116 -0.17 11.87 -13.17
C LEU A 116 -0.82 12.36 -11.88
N SER A 117 -1.70 13.34 -11.98
CA SER A 117 -2.53 13.83 -10.88
C SER A 117 -3.83 13.02 -10.75
N GLY A 118 -4.51 13.19 -9.60
CA GLY A 118 -5.77 12.53 -9.30
C GLY A 118 -5.62 11.31 -8.40
N SER A 119 -6.66 11.05 -7.59
CA SER A 119 -6.63 9.94 -6.64
C SER A 119 -6.62 8.58 -7.36
N GLU A 120 -7.28 8.47 -8.51
CA GLU A 120 -7.32 7.26 -9.32
C GLU A 120 -5.94 6.91 -9.94
N LYS A 121 -4.98 7.84 -9.89
CA LYS A 121 -3.58 7.66 -10.32
C LYS A 121 -2.60 7.55 -9.17
N THR A 122 -3.09 7.71 -7.95
CA THR A 122 -2.26 7.71 -6.75
C THR A 122 -2.64 6.55 -5.83
N GLY A 123 -1.68 5.67 -5.60
CA GLY A 123 -1.86 4.53 -4.68
C GLY A 123 -0.98 4.65 -3.45
N ILE A 124 -1.38 3.94 -2.40
CA ILE A 124 -0.59 3.76 -1.18
C ILE A 124 -0.71 2.32 -0.69
N GLY A 125 0.36 1.76 -0.16
CA GLY A 125 0.35 0.35 0.25
C GLY A 125 1.46 -0.03 1.21
N GLY A 126 1.38 -1.26 1.68
CA GLY A 126 2.38 -1.89 2.55
C GLY A 126 1.82 -3.11 3.27
N SER A 127 2.66 -3.75 4.08
CA SER A 127 2.27 -4.91 4.88
C SER A 127 2.10 -4.58 6.35
N SER A 128 1.38 -5.43 7.07
CA SER A 128 1.29 -5.35 8.54
C SER A 128 0.77 -3.98 9.01
N LEU A 129 1.54 -3.23 9.81
CA LEU A 129 1.21 -1.85 10.17
C LEU A 129 1.24 -0.90 8.95
N GLY A 130 2.06 -1.19 7.92
CA GLY A 130 2.04 -0.45 6.65
C GLY A 130 0.71 -0.62 5.91
N GLY A 131 0.14 -1.85 5.88
CA GLY A 131 -1.20 -2.10 5.39
C GLY A 131 -2.29 -1.42 6.22
N LEU A 132 -2.15 -1.42 7.55
CA LEU A 132 -3.06 -0.72 8.46
C LEU A 132 -3.12 0.78 8.16
N VAL A 133 -1.97 1.46 8.07
CA VAL A 133 -1.94 2.90 7.79
C VAL A 133 -2.41 3.22 6.38
N SER A 134 -2.14 2.36 5.40
CA SER A 134 -2.64 2.51 4.02
C SER A 134 -4.17 2.49 3.97
N LEU A 135 -4.81 1.52 4.64
CA LEU A 135 -6.27 1.46 4.76
C LEU A 135 -6.81 2.71 5.47
N TYR A 136 -6.20 3.11 6.59
CA TYR A 136 -6.64 4.30 7.33
C TYR A 136 -6.58 5.56 6.46
N LEU A 137 -5.46 5.77 5.77
CA LEU A 137 -5.26 6.97 4.95
C LEU A 137 -6.15 6.95 3.70
N GLY A 138 -6.31 5.82 3.03
CA GLY A 138 -7.16 5.71 1.86
C GLY A 138 -8.65 5.94 2.18
N LEU A 139 -9.15 5.39 3.27
CA LEU A 139 -10.53 5.61 3.70
C LEU A 139 -10.76 7.04 4.23
N LYS A 140 -9.74 7.67 4.81
CA LYS A 140 -9.83 9.04 5.32
C LYS A 140 -9.66 10.10 4.24
N LEU A 141 -8.90 9.81 3.20
CA LEU A 141 -8.45 10.75 2.18
C LEU A 141 -8.65 10.15 0.76
N PRO A 142 -9.88 9.74 0.41
CA PRO A 142 -10.15 9.06 -0.87
C PRO A 142 -9.88 9.95 -2.08
N ASN A 143 -9.91 11.27 -1.89
CA ASN A 143 -9.56 12.24 -2.92
C ASN A 143 -8.04 12.38 -3.16
N VAL A 144 -7.22 11.73 -2.33
CA VAL A 144 -5.75 11.69 -2.48
C VAL A 144 -5.28 10.31 -2.91
N PHE A 145 -5.77 9.27 -2.26
CA PHE A 145 -5.36 7.88 -2.49
C PHE A 145 -6.56 7.06 -2.96
N GLY A 146 -6.64 6.79 -4.25
CA GLY A 146 -7.71 6.00 -4.86
C GLY A 146 -7.36 4.51 -5.06
N LYS A 147 -6.15 4.08 -4.67
CA LYS A 147 -5.68 2.70 -4.82
C LYS A 147 -4.91 2.27 -3.57
N LEU A 148 -5.34 1.18 -2.94
CA LEU A 148 -4.79 0.72 -1.66
C LEU A 148 -4.28 -0.71 -1.77
N ALA A 149 -3.00 -0.93 -1.44
CA ALA A 149 -2.42 -2.27 -1.30
C ALA A 149 -2.23 -2.59 0.19
N ALA A 150 -3.10 -3.41 0.75
CA ALA A 150 -3.07 -3.80 2.16
C ALA A 150 -2.74 -5.29 2.31
N LEU A 151 -1.45 -5.60 2.46
CA LEU A 151 -0.95 -6.96 2.60
C LEU A 151 -0.89 -7.33 4.08
N SER A 152 -1.58 -8.41 4.46
CA SER A 152 -1.61 -8.90 5.86
C SER A 152 -1.78 -7.76 6.89
N PRO A 153 -2.75 -6.83 6.73
CA PRO A 153 -2.80 -5.62 7.52
C PRO A 153 -3.13 -5.88 8.99
N SER A 154 -2.51 -5.12 9.89
CA SER A 154 -2.72 -5.25 11.35
C SER A 154 -4.07 -4.65 11.79
N VAL A 155 -5.18 -5.09 11.18
CA VAL A 155 -6.53 -4.56 11.47
C VAL A 155 -7.04 -4.88 12.87
N TRP A 156 -6.38 -5.80 13.59
CA TRP A 156 -6.59 -6.11 15.00
C TRP A 156 -6.18 -4.99 15.95
N TRP A 157 -5.41 -3.98 15.45
CA TRP A 157 -4.88 -2.88 16.27
C TRP A 157 -5.97 -2.20 17.10
N ASN A 158 -5.64 -1.96 18.40
CA ASN A 158 -6.49 -1.24 19.35
C ASN A 158 -7.96 -1.70 19.31
N GLN A 159 -8.18 -2.99 19.57
CA GLN A 159 -9.52 -3.59 19.59
C GLN A 159 -10.31 -3.32 18.29
N HIS A 160 -9.68 -3.60 17.15
CA HIS A 160 -10.29 -3.47 15.82
C HIS A 160 -10.76 -2.03 15.49
N VAL A 161 -9.96 -1.03 15.85
CA VAL A 161 -10.31 0.38 15.58
C VAL A 161 -10.61 0.63 14.10
N MET A 162 -9.93 -0.10 13.18
CA MET A 162 -10.16 0.05 11.74
C MET A 162 -11.54 -0.46 11.29
N HIS A 163 -12.07 -1.52 11.91
CA HIS A 163 -13.42 -2.00 11.62
C HIS A 163 -14.45 -0.93 11.97
N ARG A 164 -14.35 -0.33 13.16
CA ARG A 164 -15.24 0.76 13.57
C ARG A 164 -15.08 2.00 12.70
N PHE A 165 -13.85 2.32 12.33
CA PHE A 165 -13.57 3.46 11.45
C PHE A 165 -14.20 3.26 10.07
N ALA A 166 -13.98 2.10 9.43
CA ALA A 166 -14.55 1.77 8.12
C ALA A 166 -16.08 1.73 8.16
N ALA A 167 -16.67 1.13 9.20
CA ALA A 167 -18.13 1.08 9.37
C ALA A 167 -18.76 2.47 9.50
N ALA A 168 -18.09 3.41 10.15
CA ALA A 168 -18.57 4.78 10.33
C ALA A 168 -18.26 5.71 9.14
N ALA A 169 -17.29 5.37 8.30
CA ALA A 169 -16.86 6.22 7.20
C ALA A 169 -17.91 6.26 6.08
N ASP A 170 -18.11 7.45 5.53
CA ASP A 170 -18.81 7.67 4.27
C ASP A 170 -17.77 8.02 3.20
N VAL A 171 -17.41 7.04 2.38
CA VAL A 171 -16.27 7.12 1.46
C VAL A 171 -16.78 7.07 0.03
N HIS A 172 -16.70 8.20 -0.65
CA HIS A 172 -17.05 8.30 -2.07
C HIS A 172 -16.07 9.23 -2.83
N PRO A 173 -15.56 8.80 -4.00
CA PRO A 173 -15.67 7.46 -4.57
C PRO A 173 -14.93 6.41 -3.73
N HIS A 174 -15.33 5.13 -3.85
CA HIS A 174 -14.60 4.04 -3.22
C HIS A 174 -13.21 3.91 -3.82
N PRO A 175 -12.12 3.91 -3.03
CA PRO A 175 -10.82 3.51 -3.53
C PRO A 175 -10.81 2.02 -3.89
N GLY A 176 -10.02 1.66 -4.91
CA GLY A 176 -9.74 0.27 -5.20
C GLY A 176 -8.83 -0.32 -4.11
N ILE A 177 -9.23 -1.45 -3.52
CA ILE A 177 -8.52 -2.07 -2.40
C ILE A 177 -8.08 -3.49 -2.76
N TRP A 178 -6.77 -3.73 -2.72
CA TRP A 178 -6.21 -5.06 -2.57
C TRP A 178 -6.09 -5.37 -1.08
N LEU A 179 -6.71 -6.45 -0.62
CA LEU A 179 -6.68 -6.93 0.76
C LEU A 179 -6.31 -8.41 0.77
N ASP A 180 -5.31 -8.79 1.52
CA ASP A 180 -4.94 -10.20 1.64
C ASP A 180 -4.52 -10.60 3.06
N ILE A 181 -4.42 -11.91 3.27
CA ILE A 181 -3.91 -12.52 4.50
C ILE A 181 -3.34 -13.92 4.23
N GLY A 182 -2.19 -14.23 4.82
CA GLY A 182 -1.61 -15.55 4.77
C GLY A 182 -2.28 -16.53 5.74
N THR A 183 -2.55 -17.76 5.31
CA THR A 183 -3.22 -18.78 6.18
C THR A 183 -2.35 -19.26 7.34
N ARG A 184 -1.02 -19.08 7.27
CA ARG A 184 -0.08 -19.40 8.35
C ARG A 184 0.17 -18.28 9.35
N GLU A 185 -0.50 -17.13 9.19
CA GLU A 185 -0.38 -16.00 10.13
C GLU A 185 -1.20 -16.19 11.42
N GLY A 186 -1.93 -17.28 11.51
CA GLY A 186 -2.73 -17.68 12.65
C GLY A 186 -4.23 -17.43 12.46
N PRO A 187 -5.09 -18.33 12.96
CA PRO A 187 -6.52 -18.32 12.67
C PRO A 187 -7.23 -17.05 13.13
N ARG A 188 -6.80 -16.46 14.24
CA ARG A 188 -7.38 -15.23 14.76
C ARG A 188 -7.08 -14.03 13.85
N ILE A 189 -5.85 -13.92 13.37
CA ILE A 189 -5.43 -12.81 12.49
C ILE A 189 -6.14 -12.93 11.14
N VAL A 190 -6.26 -14.15 10.59
CA VAL A 190 -7.06 -14.42 9.39
C VAL A 190 -8.51 -13.95 9.58
N GLN A 191 -9.14 -14.35 10.68
CA GLN A 191 -10.50 -13.96 11.00
C GLN A 191 -10.67 -12.43 11.14
N ASP A 192 -9.71 -11.74 11.76
CA ASP A 192 -9.74 -10.28 11.91
C ASP A 192 -9.76 -9.58 10.54
N VAL A 193 -8.97 -10.07 9.56
CA VAL A 193 -8.95 -9.52 8.20
C VAL A 193 -10.22 -9.88 7.42
N GLU A 194 -10.76 -11.09 7.60
CA GLU A 194 -12.03 -11.49 7.00
C GLU A 194 -13.21 -10.63 7.50
N GLN A 195 -13.25 -10.38 8.81
CA GLN A 195 -14.25 -9.46 9.39
C GLN A 195 -14.11 -8.04 8.84
N PHE A 196 -12.87 -7.56 8.63
CA PHE A 196 -12.65 -6.25 8.02
C PHE A 196 -13.14 -6.20 6.56
N ARG A 197 -12.88 -7.25 5.77
CA ARG A 197 -13.46 -7.42 4.42
C ARG A 197 -14.98 -7.31 4.47
N ASP A 198 -15.62 -8.02 5.41
CA ASP A 198 -17.08 -8.03 5.52
C ASP A 198 -17.65 -6.64 5.86
N VAL A 199 -16.92 -5.84 6.67
CA VAL A 199 -17.27 -4.43 6.89
C VAL A 199 -17.21 -3.63 5.59
N LEU A 200 -16.17 -3.81 4.76
CA LEU A 200 -16.08 -3.12 3.47
C LEU A 200 -17.22 -3.51 2.53
N LEU A 201 -17.59 -4.79 2.45
CA LEU A 201 -18.72 -5.27 1.66
C LEU A 201 -20.04 -4.65 2.13
N GLN A 202 -20.28 -4.56 3.45
CA GLN A 202 -21.46 -3.91 4.02
C GLN A 202 -21.50 -2.41 3.70
N LYS A 203 -20.34 -1.77 3.50
CA LYS A 203 -20.22 -0.36 3.10
C LYS A 203 -20.32 -0.13 1.59
N GLY A 204 -20.51 -1.18 0.80
CA GLY A 204 -20.80 -1.09 -0.64
C GLY A 204 -19.63 -1.40 -1.57
N TRP A 205 -18.45 -1.75 -1.04
CA TRP A 205 -17.37 -2.29 -1.88
C TRP A 205 -17.80 -3.60 -2.54
N GLN A 206 -17.33 -3.85 -3.76
CA GLN A 206 -17.72 -5.01 -4.55
C GLN A 206 -16.49 -5.85 -4.90
N LEU A 207 -16.52 -7.15 -4.55
CA LEU A 207 -15.47 -8.10 -4.93
C LEU A 207 -15.32 -8.17 -6.45
N GLY A 208 -14.05 -8.18 -6.90
CA GLY A 208 -13.69 -8.23 -8.31
C GLY A 208 -13.84 -6.90 -9.06
N LYS A 209 -14.35 -5.84 -8.41
CA LYS A 209 -14.48 -4.51 -8.99
C LYS A 209 -13.56 -3.49 -8.31
N ASP A 210 -13.90 -3.09 -7.08
CA ASP A 210 -13.16 -2.13 -6.28
C ASP A 210 -12.55 -2.75 -5.01
N LEU A 211 -12.85 -4.02 -4.73
CA LEU A 211 -12.23 -4.82 -3.68
C LEU A 211 -11.73 -6.15 -4.25
N HIS A 212 -10.44 -6.42 -4.07
CA HIS A 212 -9.90 -7.77 -4.17
C HIS A 212 -9.59 -8.28 -2.76
N TYR A 213 -10.03 -9.51 -2.47
CA TYR A 213 -9.66 -10.20 -1.24
C TYR A 213 -9.04 -11.55 -1.56
N GLU A 214 -7.89 -11.83 -0.97
CA GLU A 214 -7.20 -13.11 -1.15
C GLU A 214 -6.78 -13.72 0.19
N ARG A 215 -7.17 -14.96 0.40
CA ARG A 215 -6.64 -15.82 1.46
C ARG A 215 -5.50 -16.65 0.87
N VAL A 216 -4.26 -16.21 1.13
CA VAL A 216 -3.06 -16.80 0.51
C VAL A 216 -2.69 -18.09 1.22
N GLU A 217 -2.92 -19.21 0.57
CA GLU A 217 -2.63 -20.53 1.14
C GLU A 217 -1.14 -20.70 1.40
N GLY A 218 -0.79 -21.14 2.63
CA GLY A 218 0.59 -21.28 3.07
C GLY A 218 1.35 -19.96 3.30
N GLY A 219 0.71 -18.81 3.07
CA GLY A 219 1.32 -17.50 3.25
C GLY A 219 1.67 -17.23 4.71
N GLU A 220 2.85 -16.65 4.94
CA GLU A 220 3.40 -16.29 6.24
C GLU A 220 3.53 -14.77 6.37
N HIS A 221 3.79 -14.27 7.59
CA HIS A 221 3.95 -12.85 7.89
C HIS A 221 5.41 -12.41 7.70
N ASN A 222 5.91 -12.44 6.48
CA ASN A 222 7.28 -12.06 6.15
C ASN A 222 7.43 -11.56 4.71
N GLU A 223 8.59 -10.95 4.42
CA GLU A 223 8.92 -10.31 3.15
C GLU A 223 8.86 -11.29 1.97
N ALA A 224 9.32 -12.53 2.13
CA ALA A 224 9.31 -13.53 1.07
C ALA A 224 7.87 -13.92 0.65
N ALA A 225 6.96 -14.00 1.63
CA ALA A 225 5.54 -14.24 1.36
C ALA A 225 4.87 -13.03 0.69
N TRP A 226 5.20 -11.80 1.10
CA TRP A 226 4.68 -10.58 0.46
C TRP A 226 5.24 -10.36 -0.93
N ALA A 227 6.49 -10.74 -1.21
CA ALA A 227 7.09 -10.69 -2.54
C ALA A 227 6.24 -11.40 -3.60
N GLN A 228 5.67 -12.55 -3.27
CA GLN A 228 4.81 -13.33 -4.18
C GLN A 228 3.50 -12.64 -4.55
N ARG A 229 3.09 -11.65 -3.76
CA ARG A 229 1.83 -10.90 -3.92
C ARG A 229 2.00 -9.61 -4.70
N VAL A 230 3.26 -9.18 -4.98
CA VAL A 230 3.54 -7.92 -5.69
C VAL A 230 2.92 -7.89 -7.07
N GLY A 231 3.17 -8.89 -7.91
CA GLY A 231 2.59 -8.98 -9.24
C GLY A 231 1.04 -8.99 -9.24
N PRO A 232 0.41 -9.84 -8.42
CA PRO A 232 -1.05 -9.84 -8.24
C PRO A 232 -1.64 -8.48 -7.86
N PHE A 233 -1.15 -7.81 -6.81
CA PHE A 233 -1.74 -6.53 -6.42
C PHE A 233 -1.48 -5.42 -7.45
N LEU A 234 -0.32 -5.42 -8.12
CA LEU A 234 -0.06 -4.46 -9.21
C LEU A 234 -1.04 -4.65 -10.36
N ARG A 235 -1.31 -5.88 -10.79
CA ARG A 235 -2.30 -6.17 -11.85
C ARG A 235 -3.71 -5.72 -11.48
N PHE A 236 -4.11 -5.88 -10.22
CA PHE A 236 -5.44 -5.45 -9.79
C PHE A 236 -5.55 -3.92 -9.72
N LEU A 237 -4.56 -3.25 -9.11
CA LEU A 237 -4.62 -1.81 -8.89
C LEU A 237 -4.22 -0.97 -10.10
N TYR A 238 -3.35 -1.49 -10.95
CA TYR A 238 -2.81 -0.80 -12.14
C TYR A 238 -2.86 -1.71 -13.39
N PRO A 239 -4.03 -2.23 -13.76
CA PRO A 239 -4.15 -3.06 -14.95
C PRO A 239 -3.70 -2.28 -16.18
N ALA A 240 -3.03 -2.96 -17.11
CA ALA A 240 -2.72 -2.37 -18.40
C ALA A 240 -4.02 -1.93 -19.10
N ARG A 241 -4.03 -0.75 -19.72
CA ARG A 241 -5.16 -0.32 -20.53
C ARG A 241 -5.30 -1.26 -21.70
N GLN A 242 -6.45 -1.87 -21.87
CA GLN A 242 -6.78 -2.51 -23.14
C GLN A 242 -6.77 -1.39 -24.20
N THR A 243 -5.85 -1.49 -25.15
CA THR A 243 -5.94 -0.68 -26.37
C THR A 243 -7.23 -1.14 -27.06
N GLU A 244 -8.25 -0.30 -27.06
CA GLU A 244 -9.39 -0.50 -27.97
C GLU A 244 -8.80 -0.50 -29.39
N VAL A 245 -8.87 -1.66 -30.04
CA VAL A 245 -8.48 -1.89 -31.44
C VAL A 245 -9.61 -1.37 -32.31
#